data_5bcc7d41dbfaee45cdd475e28b2262b5
#
_entry.id   5bcc7d41dbfaee45cdd475e28b2262b5
#
_cell.length_a   1.000
_cell.length_b   1.000
_cell.length_c   1.000
_cell.angle_alpha   90.00
_cell.angle_beta   90.00
_cell.angle_gamma   90.00
#
_symmetry.space_group_name_H-M   'P 1'
#
loop_
_entity.id
_entity.type
_entity.pdbx_description
1 polymer ?
#
loop_
_entity_poly.entity_id
_entity_poly.type
_entity_poly.pdbx_seq_one_letter_code
_entity_poly.pdbx_strand_id
1 'polypeptide(L)'
;MLALEDGRIFRGRAWGAAGERTGESVFNTSMTGYQEILTDPSYAGQIVTMTYPLIGNYGINPEDIESRRPFVEGFVVREISEITSNWRATMSLDEYLKLYGIVGISDIDTRALVRHIREKGAMRACISTTDTDEQSLIAKAQAAPQMTGRNLVDEVTCGDAYEWSEEIAELSAASLPHHAAKESELELPVAALSPYQSNDNLQVAPDEPPFHVVAYDFGIKYYILRYLAALGCRVTVVPARTSADDVLALAPDGIFLSNGPGDPAALPSIVDEIRKLTSAAPMFGICLGHQILGHAFGGKTFKLKFGHRGGNHPIKNTRTGKIEIASHNHGFAVDPASLNETEIEFTHWNINDKTLAGLRHRRLPVFSVQYHPEAGPG
;
A
#
# COMPACT_ATOMS: atom_id res chain seq x y z
N MET A 1 -25.21 -3.12 -4.10
CA MET A 1 -24.86 -4.42 -4.68
C MET A 1 -23.40 -4.42 -5.14
N LEU A 2 -22.78 -5.60 -5.14
CA LEU A 2 -21.49 -5.85 -5.78
C LEU A 2 -21.70 -6.89 -6.88
N ALA A 3 -21.35 -6.55 -8.12
CA ALA A 3 -21.41 -7.43 -9.27
C ALA A 3 -19.98 -7.75 -9.74
N LEU A 4 -19.70 -9.02 -9.99
CA LEU A 4 -18.44 -9.49 -10.58
C LEU A 4 -18.60 -9.70 -12.09
N GLU A 5 -17.52 -9.58 -12.83
CA GLU A 5 -17.52 -9.72 -14.30
C GLU A 5 -17.98 -11.10 -14.80
N ASP A 6 -17.90 -12.12 -13.96
CA ASP A 6 -18.34 -13.47 -14.27
C ASP A 6 -19.84 -13.70 -14.04
N GLY A 7 -20.57 -12.66 -13.64
CA GLY A 7 -22.02 -12.66 -13.41
C GLY A 7 -22.43 -12.93 -11.98
N ARG A 8 -21.49 -13.15 -11.05
CA ARG A 8 -21.84 -13.36 -9.65
C ARG A 8 -22.21 -12.04 -8.97
N ILE A 9 -23.34 -12.06 -8.24
CA ILE A 9 -23.90 -10.90 -7.53
C ILE A 9 -23.88 -11.15 -6.03
N PHE A 10 -23.52 -10.10 -5.28
CA PHE A 10 -23.64 -10.05 -3.83
C PHE A 10 -24.52 -8.85 -3.46
N ARG A 11 -25.59 -9.11 -2.69
CA ARG A 11 -26.50 -8.09 -2.17
C ARG A 11 -26.20 -7.83 -0.71
N GLY A 12 -26.18 -6.55 -0.33
CA GLY A 12 -25.94 -6.10 1.02
C GLY A 12 -26.59 -4.76 1.31
N ARG A 13 -26.22 -4.15 2.42
CA ARG A 13 -26.68 -2.83 2.86
C ARG A 13 -25.65 -1.77 2.45
N ALA A 14 -26.13 -0.68 1.88
CA ALA A 14 -25.32 0.49 1.51
C ALA A 14 -24.86 1.25 2.77
N TRP A 15 -23.62 1.72 2.77
CA TRP A 15 -23.06 2.64 3.72
C TRP A 15 -21.94 3.46 3.07
N GLY A 16 -21.35 4.44 3.76
CA GLY A 16 -20.42 5.38 3.13
C GLY A 16 -21.13 6.27 2.12
N ALA A 17 -20.45 6.62 1.03
CA ALA A 17 -21.02 7.49 0.00
C ALA A 17 -22.03 6.75 -0.88
N ALA A 18 -23.05 7.47 -1.33
CA ALA A 18 -23.93 7.01 -2.39
C ALA A 18 -23.21 7.12 -3.74
N GLY A 19 -23.38 6.12 -4.60
CA GLY A 19 -22.79 6.15 -5.93
C GLY A 19 -22.44 4.78 -6.46
N GLU A 20 -21.55 4.80 -7.44
CA GLU A 20 -21.13 3.63 -8.19
C GLU A 20 -19.64 3.74 -8.53
N ARG A 21 -18.91 2.64 -8.46
CA ARG A 21 -17.50 2.53 -8.81
C ARG A 21 -17.20 1.17 -9.43
N THR A 22 -16.18 1.13 -10.28
CA THR A 22 -15.64 -0.11 -10.84
C THR A 22 -14.17 -0.27 -10.44
N GLY A 23 -13.73 -1.51 -10.29
CA GLY A 23 -12.35 -1.81 -9.95
C GLY A 23 -12.08 -3.30 -9.88
N GLU A 24 -10.85 -3.69 -9.60
CA GLU A 24 -10.51 -5.09 -9.34
C GLU A 24 -10.97 -5.48 -7.93
N SER A 25 -11.82 -6.49 -7.81
CA SER A 25 -12.26 -7.03 -6.51
C SER A 25 -11.14 -7.85 -5.89
N VAL A 26 -10.67 -7.39 -4.72
CA VAL A 26 -9.61 -8.01 -3.95
C VAL A 26 -10.04 -8.17 -2.49
N PHE A 27 -9.28 -8.93 -1.70
CA PHE A 27 -9.55 -9.08 -0.27
C PHE A 27 -8.29 -8.90 0.56
N ASN A 28 -8.44 -8.42 1.80
CA ASN A 28 -7.37 -8.29 2.78
C ASN A 28 -7.70 -9.14 4.02
N THR A 29 -6.69 -9.87 4.52
CA THR A 29 -6.82 -10.81 5.65
C THR A 29 -6.37 -10.23 6.99
N SER A 30 -6.02 -8.96 7.06
CA SER A 30 -5.69 -8.28 8.31
C SER A 30 -6.90 -8.23 9.24
N MET A 31 -6.66 -8.36 10.55
CA MET A 31 -7.72 -8.30 11.56
C MET A 31 -8.02 -6.86 12.00
N THR A 32 -7.08 -5.95 11.75
CA THR A 32 -7.11 -4.53 12.11
C THR A 32 -6.42 -3.72 11.03
N GLY A 33 -6.33 -2.39 11.14
CA GLY A 33 -5.61 -1.54 10.19
C GLY A 33 -6.45 -1.17 8.96
N TYR A 34 -7.77 -1.06 9.09
CA TYR A 34 -8.61 -0.72 7.95
C TYR A 34 -8.39 0.71 7.44
N GLN A 35 -7.96 1.64 8.30
CA GLN A 35 -7.65 3.01 7.89
C GLN A 35 -6.38 3.05 7.05
N GLU A 36 -5.34 2.33 7.46
CA GLU A 36 -4.10 2.16 6.71
C GLU A 36 -4.38 1.50 5.35
N ILE A 37 -5.27 0.51 5.30
CA ILE A 37 -5.70 -0.13 4.05
C ILE A 37 -6.40 0.87 3.13
N LEU A 38 -7.32 1.68 3.66
CA LEU A 38 -8.05 2.67 2.88
C LEU A 38 -7.13 3.75 2.31
N THR A 39 -6.12 4.17 3.06
CA THR A 39 -5.21 5.25 2.71
C THR A 39 -3.92 4.79 2.02
N ASP A 40 -3.69 3.47 1.86
CA ASP A 40 -2.56 2.93 1.10
C ASP A 40 -2.80 3.13 -0.41
N PRO A 41 -1.98 3.97 -1.10
CA PRO A 41 -2.14 4.21 -2.53
C PRO A 41 -2.03 2.96 -3.41
N SER A 42 -1.40 1.90 -2.91
CA SER A 42 -1.29 0.61 -3.63
C SER A 42 -2.64 -0.05 -3.91
N TYR A 43 -3.74 0.42 -3.27
CA TYR A 43 -5.11 -0.03 -3.56
C TYR A 43 -5.82 0.77 -4.65
N ALA A 44 -5.19 1.75 -5.29
CA ALA A 44 -5.80 2.47 -6.41
C ALA A 44 -6.30 1.50 -7.49
N GLY A 45 -7.51 1.73 -7.98
CA GLY A 45 -8.19 0.86 -8.94
C GLY A 45 -8.79 -0.42 -8.37
N GLN A 46 -8.87 -0.59 -7.03
CA GLN A 46 -9.33 -1.82 -6.38
C GLN A 46 -10.53 -1.59 -5.45
N ILE A 47 -11.45 -2.55 -5.45
CA ILE A 47 -12.55 -2.67 -4.48
C ILE A 47 -12.10 -3.68 -3.43
N VAL A 48 -11.91 -3.21 -2.19
CA VAL A 48 -11.30 -4.01 -1.13
C VAL A 48 -12.35 -4.65 -0.24
N THR A 49 -12.25 -5.96 -0.05
CA THR A 49 -13.09 -6.72 0.89
C THR A 49 -12.27 -7.08 2.13
N MET A 50 -12.75 -6.68 3.31
CA MET A 50 -12.17 -7.14 4.58
C MET A 50 -12.67 -8.52 4.93
N THR A 51 -11.75 -9.42 5.31
CA THR A 51 -12.14 -10.77 5.76
C THR A 51 -12.51 -10.81 7.24
N TYR A 52 -12.01 -9.86 8.03
CA TYR A 52 -12.40 -9.69 9.42
C TYR A 52 -13.86 -9.24 9.51
N PRO A 53 -14.70 -9.88 10.36
CA PRO A 53 -16.15 -9.71 10.28
C PRO A 53 -16.63 -8.31 10.67
N LEU A 54 -16.10 -7.72 11.75
CA LEU A 54 -16.53 -6.43 12.28
C LEU A 54 -15.50 -5.35 11.99
N ILE A 55 -15.89 -4.33 11.24
CA ILE A 55 -15.02 -3.21 10.82
C ILE A 55 -15.62 -1.88 11.29
N GLY A 56 -14.79 -0.88 11.57
CA GLY A 56 -15.22 0.46 11.99
C GLY A 56 -15.27 0.70 13.49
N ASN A 57 -14.95 -0.31 14.30
CA ASN A 57 -15.09 -0.27 15.75
C ASN A 57 -14.15 0.73 16.46
N TYR A 58 -12.99 1.06 15.89
CA TYR A 58 -12.06 2.04 16.47
C TYR A 58 -12.05 3.39 15.75
N GLY A 59 -12.92 3.59 14.75
CA GLY A 59 -13.07 4.86 14.02
C GLY A 59 -11.88 5.20 13.13
N ILE A 60 -11.72 6.49 12.91
CA ILE A 60 -10.66 7.11 12.11
C ILE A 60 -9.91 8.10 13.00
N ASN A 61 -8.61 8.18 12.85
CA ASN A 61 -7.75 9.13 13.55
C ASN A 61 -6.66 9.70 12.61
N PRO A 62 -6.07 10.87 12.92
CA PRO A 62 -5.08 11.52 12.05
C PRO A 62 -3.72 10.79 12.00
N GLU A 63 -3.41 9.94 12.97
CA GLU A 63 -2.08 9.31 13.10
C GLU A 63 -1.92 8.08 12.17
N ASP A 64 -3.01 7.32 11.97
CA ASP A 64 -3.00 6.06 11.22
C ASP A 64 -3.18 6.26 9.69
N ILE A 65 -3.02 7.49 9.18
CA ILE A 65 -3.06 7.74 7.73
C ILE A 65 -1.74 7.34 7.07
N GLU A 66 -1.85 6.69 5.91
CA GLU A 66 -0.69 6.29 5.11
C GLU A 66 -0.44 7.19 3.89
N SER A 67 -1.37 8.11 3.60
CA SER A 67 -1.23 9.08 2.52
C SER A 67 -2.30 10.18 2.60
N ARG A 68 -2.27 11.11 1.64
CA ARG A 68 -3.13 12.32 1.60
C ARG A 68 -4.65 12.07 1.54
N ARG A 69 -5.11 10.88 1.18
CA ARG A 69 -6.53 10.49 1.07
C ARG A 69 -6.70 8.98 0.92
N PRO A 70 -7.91 8.44 1.03
CA PRO A 70 -8.21 7.07 0.59
C PRO A 70 -8.03 6.90 -0.91
N PHE A 71 -7.56 5.72 -1.33
CA PHE A 71 -7.32 5.39 -2.73
C PHE A 71 -8.13 4.19 -3.22
N VAL A 72 -8.86 3.51 -2.36
CA VAL A 72 -9.74 2.40 -2.75
C VAL A 72 -10.92 2.90 -3.60
N GLU A 73 -11.36 2.11 -4.58
CA GLU A 73 -12.57 2.41 -5.36
C GLU A 73 -13.86 2.08 -4.60
N GLY A 74 -13.80 1.13 -3.68
CA GLY A 74 -14.93 0.74 -2.84
C GLY A 74 -14.50 -0.14 -1.69
N PHE A 75 -15.36 -0.23 -0.67
CA PHE A 75 -15.03 -0.96 0.54
C PHE A 75 -16.17 -1.92 0.94
N VAL A 76 -15.83 -3.19 1.09
CA VAL A 76 -16.79 -4.28 1.34
C VAL A 76 -16.47 -4.95 2.68
N VAL A 77 -17.47 -5.03 3.55
CA VAL A 77 -17.32 -5.63 4.87
C VAL A 77 -18.47 -6.59 5.17
N ARG A 78 -18.25 -7.53 6.09
CA ARG A 78 -19.34 -8.38 6.59
C ARG A 78 -20.28 -7.57 7.45
N GLU A 79 -19.73 -6.81 8.39
CA GLU A 79 -20.49 -6.00 9.35
C GLU A 79 -19.75 -4.71 9.63
N ILE A 80 -20.48 -3.60 9.67
CA ILE A 80 -19.94 -2.32 10.14
C ILE A 80 -20.38 -2.08 11.59
N SER A 81 -19.42 -1.66 12.42
CA SER A 81 -19.70 -1.27 13.80
C SER A 81 -20.55 -0.01 13.84
N GLU A 82 -21.68 -0.08 14.52
CA GLU A 82 -22.54 1.08 14.77
C GLU A 82 -21.96 2.04 15.83
N ILE A 83 -21.03 1.52 16.65
CA ILE A 83 -20.40 2.27 17.74
C ILE A 83 -18.90 2.36 17.47
N THR A 84 -18.40 3.59 17.39
CA THR A 84 -16.98 3.90 17.43
C THR A 84 -16.55 4.02 18.88
N SER A 85 -15.61 3.17 19.32
CA SER A 85 -15.12 3.14 20.70
C SER A 85 -13.60 3.07 20.74
N ASN A 86 -12.97 4.22 20.54
CA ASN A 86 -11.52 4.40 20.69
C ASN A 86 -11.24 5.85 21.10
N TRP A 87 -10.34 6.04 22.04
CA TRP A 87 -9.98 7.37 22.53
C TRP A 87 -9.30 8.26 21.47
N ARG A 88 -8.63 7.65 20.45
CA ARG A 88 -8.02 8.38 19.33
C ARG A 88 -9.01 8.75 18.23
N ALA A 89 -10.21 8.18 18.24
CA ALA A 89 -11.16 8.37 17.14
C ALA A 89 -11.66 9.80 17.04
N THR A 90 -11.50 10.42 15.90
CA THR A 90 -12.01 11.77 15.58
C THR A 90 -13.31 11.73 14.78
N MET A 91 -13.58 10.62 14.09
CA MET A 91 -14.83 10.37 13.35
C MET A 91 -15.10 8.88 13.16
N SER A 92 -16.31 8.54 12.77
CA SER A 92 -16.66 7.18 12.37
C SER A 92 -16.13 6.84 10.97
N LEU A 93 -15.99 5.55 10.70
CA LEU A 93 -15.59 5.08 9.36
C LEU A 93 -16.66 5.44 8.30
N ASP A 94 -17.94 5.40 8.62
CA ASP A 94 -19.02 5.78 7.71
C ASP A 94 -18.92 7.26 7.27
N GLU A 95 -18.68 8.16 8.23
CA GLU A 95 -18.47 9.59 7.96
C GLU A 95 -17.24 9.82 7.08
N TYR A 96 -16.16 9.10 7.36
CA TYR A 96 -14.92 9.17 6.57
C TYR A 96 -15.13 8.74 5.12
N LEU A 97 -15.81 7.63 4.88
CA LEU A 97 -16.09 7.17 3.52
C LEU A 97 -17.02 8.14 2.78
N LYS A 98 -18.03 8.72 3.47
CA LYS A 98 -18.91 9.76 2.90
C LYS A 98 -18.13 11.00 2.50
N LEU A 99 -17.20 11.45 3.35
CA LEU A 99 -16.35 12.61 3.10
C LEU A 99 -15.55 12.47 1.81
N TYR A 100 -14.98 11.28 1.57
CA TYR A 100 -14.13 11.02 0.42
C TYR A 100 -14.86 10.39 -0.78
N GLY A 101 -16.18 10.26 -0.72
CA GLY A 101 -16.96 9.71 -1.82
C GLY A 101 -16.72 8.22 -2.08
N ILE A 102 -16.30 7.46 -1.06
CA ILE A 102 -16.06 6.03 -1.16
C ILE A 102 -17.34 5.23 -0.92
N VAL A 103 -17.70 4.41 -1.88
CA VAL A 103 -18.88 3.54 -1.82
C VAL A 103 -18.61 2.34 -0.94
N GLY A 104 -19.47 2.09 0.04
CA GLY A 104 -19.38 0.95 0.96
C GLY A 104 -20.58 0.01 0.86
N ILE A 105 -20.35 -1.29 1.06
CA ILE A 105 -21.40 -2.31 1.20
C ILE A 105 -21.07 -3.21 2.39
N SER A 106 -22.06 -3.40 3.28
CA SER A 106 -22.04 -4.35 4.39
C SER A 106 -23.11 -5.46 4.22
N ASP A 107 -23.19 -6.35 5.18
CA ASP A 107 -24.14 -7.48 5.22
C ASP A 107 -24.01 -8.45 4.03
N ILE A 108 -22.81 -8.50 3.46
CA ILE A 108 -22.44 -9.45 2.40
C ILE A 108 -21.80 -10.70 3.01
N ASP A 109 -22.02 -11.86 2.39
CA ASP A 109 -21.22 -13.05 2.66
C ASP A 109 -19.79 -12.89 2.11
N THR A 110 -18.96 -12.18 2.88
CA THR A 110 -17.55 -11.93 2.53
C THR A 110 -16.76 -13.23 2.41
N ARG A 111 -17.11 -14.28 3.17
CA ARG A 111 -16.49 -15.59 3.06
C ARG A 111 -16.76 -16.24 1.70
N ALA A 112 -18.00 -16.19 1.21
CA ALA A 112 -18.35 -16.69 -0.11
C ALA A 112 -17.65 -15.90 -1.23
N LEU A 113 -17.56 -14.56 -1.08
CA LEU A 113 -16.84 -13.69 -2.02
C LEU A 113 -15.34 -14.03 -2.06
N VAL A 114 -14.68 -14.10 -0.90
CA VAL A 114 -13.26 -14.43 -0.79
C VAL A 114 -12.95 -15.81 -1.36
N ARG A 115 -13.78 -16.83 -1.06
CA ARG A 115 -13.61 -18.17 -1.68
C ARG A 115 -13.70 -18.11 -3.18
N HIS A 116 -14.66 -17.37 -3.71
CA HIS A 116 -14.83 -17.20 -5.15
C HIS A 116 -13.61 -16.57 -5.81
N ILE A 117 -13.09 -15.46 -5.25
CA ILE A 117 -11.87 -14.80 -5.74
C ILE A 117 -10.65 -15.73 -5.65
N ARG A 118 -10.51 -16.52 -4.58
CA ARG A 118 -9.41 -17.49 -4.47
C ARG A 118 -9.48 -18.60 -5.52
N GLU A 119 -10.69 -19.05 -5.85
CA GLU A 119 -10.90 -20.12 -6.83
C GLU A 119 -10.80 -19.65 -8.27
N LYS A 120 -11.31 -18.45 -8.57
CA LYS A 120 -11.40 -17.91 -9.94
C LYS A 120 -10.29 -16.92 -10.30
N GLY A 121 -9.71 -16.25 -9.31
CA GLY A 121 -8.77 -15.15 -9.43
C GLY A 121 -9.40 -13.81 -9.05
N ALA A 122 -8.56 -12.80 -8.80
CA ALA A 122 -9.01 -11.42 -8.71
C ALA A 122 -9.63 -11.02 -10.06
N MET A 123 -10.76 -10.33 -10.00
CA MET A 123 -11.55 -10.03 -11.19
C MET A 123 -12.20 -8.64 -11.09
N ARG A 124 -12.60 -8.11 -12.22
CA ARG A 124 -13.28 -6.81 -12.29
C ARG A 124 -14.63 -6.89 -11.62
N ALA A 125 -15.01 -5.81 -10.98
CA ALA A 125 -16.28 -5.69 -10.27
C ALA A 125 -16.86 -4.29 -10.41
N CYS A 126 -18.17 -4.19 -10.18
CA CYS A 126 -18.89 -2.94 -10.01
C CYS A 126 -19.59 -2.97 -8.64
N ILE A 127 -19.33 -1.95 -7.82
CA ILE A 127 -20.01 -1.71 -6.55
C ILE A 127 -20.99 -0.54 -6.75
N SER A 128 -22.26 -0.72 -6.39
CA SER A 128 -23.28 0.32 -6.53
C SER A 128 -24.25 0.34 -5.36
N THR A 129 -24.59 1.54 -4.91
CA THR A 129 -25.66 1.83 -3.94
C THR A 129 -26.88 2.48 -4.58
N THR A 130 -26.80 2.81 -5.86
CA THR A 130 -27.84 3.56 -6.61
C THR A 130 -28.48 2.73 -7.72
N ASP A 131 -27.69 1.96 -8.47
CA ASP A 131 -28.20 1.03 -9.48
C ASP A 131 -28.41 -0.36 -8.86
N THR A 132 -29.57 -0.95 -9.10
CA THR A 132 -29.95 -2.28 -8.60
C THR A 132 -30.25 -3.28 -9.74
N ASP A 133 -30.03 -2.87 -11.00
CA ASP A 133 -30.12 -3.77 -12.13
C ASP A 133 -28.86 -4.62 -12.27
N GLU A 134 -29.01 -5.91 -12.06
CA GLU A 134 -27.91 -6.88 -12.09
C GLU A 134 -27.19 -6.93 -13.46
N GLN A 135 -27.96 -6.85 -14.54
CA GLN A 135 -27.39 -6.91 -15.89
C GLN A 135 -26.58 -5.65 -16.20
N SER A 136 -27.09 -4.49 -15.78
CA SER A 136 -26.37 -3.21 -15.84
C SER A 136 -25.04 -3.29 -15.09
N LEU A 137 -25.04 -3.77 -13.86
CA LEU A 137 -23.85 -3.84 -13.03
C LEU A 137 -22.81 -4.86 -13.53
N ILE A 138 -23.28 -6.02 -14.05
CA ILE A 138 -22.38 -6.99 -14.68
C ILE A 138 -21.73 -6.40 -15.93
N ALA A 139 -22.50 -5.72 -16.78
CA ALA A 139 -21.97 -5.06 -17.97
C ALA A 139 -20.90 -4.01 -17.62
N LYS A 140 -21.13 -3.21 -16.57
CA LYS A 140 -20.17 -2.22 -16.06
C LYS A 140 -18.90 -2.91 -15.51
N ALA A 141 -19.05 -4.00 -14.77
CA ALA A 141 -17.90 -4.78 -14.29
C ALA A 141 -17.08 -5.33 -15.46
N GLN A 142 -17.73 -5.84 -16.50
CA GLN A 142 -17.07 -6.35 -17.72
C GLN A 142 -16.39 -5.25 -18.55
N ALA A 143 -16.93 -4.03 -18.52
CA ALA A 143 -16.36 -2.87 -19.19
C ALA A 143 -15.21 -2.21 -18.42
N ALA A 144 -15.07 -2.49 -17.11
CA ALA A 144 -14.01 -1.92 -16.29
C ALA A 144 -12.61 -2.28 -16.82
N PRO A 145 -11.61 -1.41 -16.68
CA PRO A 145 -10.25 -1.71 -17.10
C PRO A 145 -9.65 -2.86 -16.27
N GLN A 146 -8.85 -3.72 -16.91
CA GLN A 146 -8.08 -4.74 -16.21
C GLN A 146 -6.88 -4.11 -15.51
N MET A 147 -6.41 -4.71 -14.41
CA MET A 147 -5.21 -4.23 -13.71
C MET A 147 -3.94 -4.40 -14.56
N THR A 148 -3.86 -5.50 -15.33
CA THR A 148 -2.72 -5.76 -16.22
C THR A 148 -2.61 -4.66 -17.29
N GLY A 149 -1.41 -4.12 -17.47
CA GLY A 149 -1.11 -3.06 -18.41
C GLY A 149 -1.47 -1.65 -17.93
N ARG A 150 -1.98 -1.48 -16.69
CA ARG A 150 -2.31 -0.14 -16.14
C ARG A 150 -1.12 0.49 -15.43
N ASN A 151 -0.78 1.68 -15.87
CA ASN A 151 0.02 2.61 -15.06
C ASN A 151 -0.90 3.41 -14.14
N LEU A 152 -0.91 3.08 -12.85
CA LEU A 152 -1.64 3.82 -11.81
C LEU A 152 -0.72 4.72 -10.98
N VAL A 153 0.59 4.65 -11.20
CA VAL A 153 1.58 5.48 -10.49
C VAL A 153 1.34 6.96 -10.76
N ASP A 154 0.99 7.32 -12.00
CA ASP A 154 0.70 8.71 -12.36
C ASP A 154 -0.52 9.31 -11.63
N GLU A 155 -1.43 8.47 -11.11
CA GLU A 155 -2.62 8.90 -10.37
C GLU A 155 -2.33 9.15 -8.87
N VAL A 156 -1.23 8.58 -8.35
CA VAL A 156 -0.92 8.55 -6.92
C VAL A 156 0.33 9.35 -6.54
N THR A 157 1.29 9.50 -7.44
CA THR A 157 2.55 10.22 -7.19
C THR A 157 2.33 11.69 -6.79
N CYS A 158 3.30 12.30 -6.13
CA CYS A 158 3.29 13.73 -5.83
C CYS A 158 3.49 14.56 -7.11
N GLY A 159 2.99 15.81 -7.08
CA GLY A 159 3.15 16.74 -8.20
C GLY A 159 4.57 17.34 -8.28
N ASP A 160 5.12 17.70 -7.12
CA ASP A 160 6.41 18.34 -6.98
C ASP A 160 7.26 17.62 -5.94
N ALA A 161 8.58 17.78 -6.01
CA ALA A 161 9.49 17.29 -5.01
C ALA A 161 9.34 18.08 -3.69
N TYR A 162 9.45 17.39 -2.56
CA TYR A 162 9.38 18.02 -1.24
C TYR A 162 10.28 17.32 -0.22
N GLU A 163 10.68 18.03 0.82
CA GLU A 163 11.31 17.43 1.99
C GLU A 163 10.23 16.90 2.94
N TRP A 164 10.42 15.68 3.40
CA TRP A 164 9.50 15.09 4.36
C TRP A 164 9.62 15.74 5.74
N SER A 165 8.45 16.08 6.32
CA SER A 165 8.31 16.44 7.73
C SER A 165 6.98 15.87 8.27
N GLU A 166 6.85 15.71 9.58
CA GLU A 166 5.58 15.28 10.19
C GLU A 166 4.45 16.30 9.97
N GLU A 167 4.77 17.59 9.78
CA GLU A 167 3.79 18.61 9.44
C GLU A 167 3.02 18.28 8.14
N ILE A 168 3.65 17.58 7.19
CA ILE A 168 2.99 17.15 5.94
C ILE A 168 1.91 16.12 6.23
N ALA A 169 2.18 15.19 7.16
CA ALA A 169 1.18 14.21 7.59
C ALA A 169 0.05 14.91 8.38
N GLU A 170 0.37 15.86 9.26
CA GLU A 170 -0.59 16.65 10.02
C GLU A 170 -1.47 17.51 9.10
N LEU A 171 -0.91 18.16 8.08
CA LEU A 171 -1.68 18.91 7.08
C LEU A 171 -2.64 18.03 6.29
N SER A 172 -2.23 16.82 5.96
CA SER A 172 -3.11 15.82 5.32
C SER A 172 -4.23 15.38 6.26
N ALA A 173 -3.94 15.21 7.54
CA ALA A 173 -4.92 14.90 8.58
C ALA A 173 -5.85 16.06 8.91
N ALA A 174 -5.35 17.31 8.90
CA ALA A 174 -6.13 18.52 9.17
C ALA A 174 -7.19 18.82 8.10
N SER A 175 -7.11 18.20 6.92
CA SER A 175 -8.18 18.22 5.92
C SER A 175 -9.42 17.42 6.34
N LEU A 176 -9.32 16.61 7.42
CA LEU A 176 -10.45 15.93 8.03
C LEU A 176 -11.27 16.95 8.83
N PRO A 177 -12.61 17.00 8.69
CA PRO A 177 -13.45 17.88 9.49
C PRO A 177 -13.29 17.53 10.97
N HIS A 178 -12.85 18.51 11.75
CA HIS A 178 -12.88 18.41 13.19
C HIS A 178 -14.32 18.53 13.69
N HIS A 179 -14.97 17.41 14.01
CA HIS A 179 -16.04 17.47 14.98
C HIS A 179 -15.40 17.72 16.35
N ALA A 180 -15.70 18.88 16.91
CA ALA A 180 -15.21 19.27 18.23
C ALA A 180 -15.57 18.20 19.26
N ALA A 181 -14.66 17.28 19.49
CA ALA A 181 -14.65 16.47 20.70
C ALA A 181 -14.41 17.45 21.83
N LYS A 182 -15.29 17.47 22.84
CA LYS A 182 -15.08 18.24 24.06
C LYS A 182 -13.68 17.96 24.58
N GLU A 183 -12.89 19.04 24.68
CA GLU A 183 -11.61 19.05 25.36
C GLU A 183 -11.78 18.41 26.73
N SER A 184 -11.40 17.17 26.88
CA SER A 184 -11.04 16.62 28.18
C SER A 184 -9.53 16.79 28.30
N GLU A 185 -9.15 17.73 29.15
CA GLU A 185 -7.77 17.98 29.59
C GLU A 185 -7.15 16.68 30.14
N LEU A 186 -6.50 15.92 29.29
CA LEU A 186 -5.49 14.93 29.65
C LEU A 186 -4.32 15.14 28.69
N GLU A 187 -3.44 16.05 29.08
CA GLU A 187 -2.09 16.12 28.53
C GLU A 187 -1.33 14.83 28.90
N LEU A 188 -1.40 13.83 28.05
CA LEU A 188 -0.44 12.74 28.06
C LEU A 188 0.71 13.13 27.14
N PRO A 189 1.97 13.04 27.58
CA PRO A 189 3.10 13.41 26.75
C PRO A 189 3.16 12.47 25.53
N VAL A 190 3.13 13.04 24.33
CA VAL A 190 3.20 12.37 23.02
C VAL A 190 4.43 11.44 22.88
N ALA A 191 5.45 11.63 23.72
CA ALA A 191 6.66 10.79 23.77
C ALA A 191 6.46 9.35 24.27
N ALA A 192 5.26 8.97 24.74
CA ALA A 192 5.04 7.66 25.37
C ALA A 192 4.41 6.59 24.44
N LEU A 193 4.07 6.93 23.20
CA LEU A 193 3.29 6.06 22.30
C LEU A 193 3.99 5.68 20.99
N SER A 194 5.29 5.90 20.87
CA SER A 194 6.06 5.27 19.79
C SER A 194 6.24 3.79 20.13
N PRO A 195 5.65 2.84 19.37
CA PRO A 195 5.90 1.42 19.57
C PRO A 195 7.36 1.03 19.22
N TYR A 196 8.13 1.97 18.74
CA TYR A 196 9.53 1.79 18.41
C TYR A 196 10.40 2.22 19.59
N GLN A 197 10.74 1.26 20.45
CA GLN A 197 11.95 1.40 21.26
C GLN A 197 13.12 1.43 20.26
N SER A 198 13.74 2.60 20.11
CA SER A 198 15.00 2.75 19.40
C SER A 198 15.93 1.60 19.81
N ASN A 199 16.35 0.77 18.87
CA ASN A 199 17.51 -0.07 19.11
C ASN A 199 18.67 0.89 19.37
N ASP A 200 19.13 0.98 20.63
CA ASP A 200 20.22 1.86 21.08
C ASP A 200 21.56 1.65 20.35
N ASN A 201 21.59 0.73 19.37
CA ASN A 201 22.75 0.39 18.56
C ASN A 201 22.83 1.10 17.19
N LEU A 202 21.84 1.97 16.86
CA LEU A 202 21.83 2.77 15.62
C LEU A 202 21.84 4.28 15.92
N GLN A 203 22.55 4.68 16.95
CA GLN A 203 22.80 6.11 17.18
C GLN A 203 23.77 6.61 16.10
N VAL A 204 23.25 7.38 15.13
CA VAL A 204 24.07 8.29 14.33
C VAL A 204 24.75 9.23 15.34
N ALA A 205 26.07 9.36 15.26
CA ALA A 205 26.79 10.27 16.15
C ALA A 205 26.20 11.68 16.02
N PRO A 206 25.95 12.40 17.13
CA PRO A 206 25.23 13.68 17.08
C PRO A 206 25.91 14.80 16.26
N ASP A 207 27.13 14.58 15.80
CA ASP A 207 27.95 15.54 15.05
C ASP A 207 28.07 15.23 13.54
N GLU A 208 27.49 14.11 13.04
CA GLU A 208 27.49 13.80 11.61
C GLU A 208 26.22 14.34 10.93
N PRO A 209 26.34 14.90 9.71
CA PRO A 209 25.16 15.30 8.96
C PRO A 209 24.29 14.09 8.67
N PRO A 210 22.95 14.22 8.72
CA PRO A 210 22.05 13.11 8.46
C PRO A 210 22.23 12.58 7.03
N PHE A 211 22.15 11.25 6.84
CA PHE A 211 22.11 10.68 5.50
C PHE A 211 20.96 11.26 4.69
N HIS A 212 21.25 11.66 3.48
CA HIS A 212 20.25 12.16 2.55
C HIS A 212 19.68 11.04 1.71
N VAL A 213 18.41 10.70 1.93
CA VAL A 213 17.68 9.71 1.13
C VAL A 213 16.76 10.45 0.15
N VAL A 214 16.90 10.15 -1.14
CA VAL A 214 15.92 10.56 -2.16
C VAL A 214 14.96 9.41 -2.40
N ALA A 215 13.68 9.65 -2.11
CA ALA A 215 12.62 8.65 -2.20
C ALA A 215 11.71 8.91 -3.41
N TYR A 216 11.67 7.99 -4.36
CA TYR A 216 10.69 8.03 -5.45
C TYR A 216 9.29 7.72 -4.92
N ASP A 217 8.35 8.60 -5.20
CA ASP A 217 6.93 8.44 -4.87
C ASP A 217 6.19 7.72 -5.99
N PHE A 218 6.08 6.41 -5.88
CA PHE A 218 5.20 5.59 -6.73
C PHE A 218 3.82 5.37 -6.10
N GLY A 219 3.52 6.05 -5.02
CA GLY A 219 2.39 5.87 -4.10
C GLY A 219 2.91 5.52 -2.70
N ILE A 220 3.86 6.33 -2.22
CA ILE A 220 4.58 6.09 -0.98
C ILE A 220 3.67 6.18 0.24
N LYS A 221 3.81 5.24 1.16
CA LYS A 221 3.17 5.28 2.46
C LYS A 221 3.95 6.14 3.44
N TYR A 222 3.22 6.93 4.24
CA TYR A 222 3.81 7.84 5.23
C TYR A 222 4.62 7.09 6.30
N TYR A 223 4.25 5.87 6.67
CA TYR A 223 5.05 5.08 7.60
C TYR A 223 6.47 4.80 7.09
N ILE A 224 6.67 4.61 5.79
CA ILE A 224 8.02 4.47 5.20
C ILE A 224 8.84 5.74 5.47
N LEU A 225 8.26 6.91 5.22
CA LEU A 225 8.92 8.20 5.42
C LEU A 225 9.20 8.46 6.90
N ARG A 226 8.23 8.13 7.77
CA ARG A 226 8.40 8.22 9.24
C ARG A 226 9.55 7.35 9.74
N TYR A 227 9.67 6.09 9.24
CA TYR A 227 10.78 5.22 9.62
C TYR A 227 12.13 5.74 9.14
N LEU A 228 12.24 6.22 7.91
CA LEU A 228 13.48 6.83 7.41
C LEU A 228 13.87 8.04 8.25
N ALA A 229 12.92 8.92 8.57
CA ALA A 229 13.15 10.09 9.44
C ALA A 229 13.52 9.68 10.87
N ALA A 230 12.85 8.67 11.44
CA ALA A 230 13.17 8.14 12.77
C ALA A 230 14.56 7.49 12.86
N LEU A 231 15.09 7.00 11.76
CA LEU A 231 16.47 6.53 11.63
C LEU A 231 17.48 7.67 11.43
N GLY A 232 17.05 8.93 11.49
CA GLY A 232 17.89 10.11 11.35
C GLY A 232 18.21 10.51 9.93
N CYS A 233 17.48 10.00 8.93
CA CYS A 233 17.66 10.40 7.54
C CYS A 233 16.94 11.72 7.24
N ARG A 234 17.57 12.59 6.46
CA ARG A 234 16.89 13.65 5.73
C ARG A 234 16.28 13.05 4.47
N VAL A 235 14.99 13.21 4.27
CA VAL A 235 14.27 12.55 3.16
C VAL A 235 13.71 13.58 2.20
N THR A 236 14.15 13.54 0.93
CA THR A 236 13.53 14.28 -0.17
C THR A 236 12.68 13.32 -1.00
N VAL A 237 11.39 13.57 -1.07
CA VAL A 237 10.46 12.79 -1.88
C VAL A 237 10.36 13.43 -3.26
N VAL A 238 10.49 12.62 -4.30
CA VAL A 238 10.45 13.07 -5.70
C VAL A 238 9.36 12.37 -6.48
N PRO A 239 8.73 13.04 -7.46
CA PRO A 239 7.75 12.41 -8.35
C PRO A 239 8.30 11.17 -9.06
N ALA A 240 7.42 10.25 -9.40
CA ALA A 240 7.75 8.97 -10.05
C ALA A 240 8.54 9.13 -11.37
N ARG A 241 8.37 10.24 -12.08
CA ARG A 241 8.98 10.52 -13.38
C ARG A 241 10.24 11.39 -13.30
N THR A 242 10.75 11.65 -12.10
CA THR A 242 12.00 12.41 -11.92
C THR A 242 13.15 11.67 -12.61
N SER A 243 13.93 12.38 -13.41
CA SER A 243 15.03 11.78 -14.17
C SER A 243 16.17 11.34 -13.22
N ALA A 244 16.99 10.40 -13.70
CA ALA A 244 18.17 9.98 -12.95
C ALA A 244 19.14 11.15 -12.71
N ASP A 245 19.29 12.03 -13.68
CA ASP A 245 20.18 13.20 -13.59
C ASP A 245 19.68 14.18 -12.51
N ASP A 246 18.37 14.44 -12.44
CA ASP A 246 17.79 15.31 -11.42
C ASP A 246 17.95 14.72 -10.01
N VAL A 247 17.79 13.41 -9.86
CA VAL A 247 18.01 12.71 -8.58
C VAL A 247 19.48 12.81 -8.17
N LEU A 248 20.42 12.60 -9.10
CA LEU A 248 21.85 12.68 -8.81
C LEU A 248 22.28 14.12 -8.49
N ALA A 249 21.63 15.12 -9.07
CA ALA A 249 21.87 16.52 -8.74
C ALA A 249 21.53 16.88 -7.27
N LEU A 250 20.65 16.09 -6.63
CA LEU A 250 20.35 16.21 -5.20
C LEU A 250 21.44 15.61 -4.30
N ALA A 251 22.47 14.97 -4.88
CA ALA A 251 23.58 14.31 -4.17
C ALA A 251 23.11 13.36 -3.04
N PRO A 252 22.28 12.32 -3.34
CA PRO A 252 21.78 11.41 -2.33
C PRO A 252 22.86 10.47 -1.80
N ASP A 253 22.83 10.18 -0.48
CA ASP A 253 23.59 9.08 0.13
C ASP A 253 22.92 7.73 -0.14
N GLY A 254 21.61 7.72 -0.39
CA GLY A 254 20.81 6.55 -0.73
C GLY A 254 19.55 6.89 -1.51
N ILE A 255 19.06 5.94 -2.30
CA ILE A 255 17.84 6.06 -3.08
C ILE A 255 16.82 5.05 -2.59
N PHE A 256 15.60 5.51 -2.36
CA PHE A 256 14.49 4.67 -1.94
C PHE A 256 13.44 4.57 -3.05
N LEU A 257 13.00 3.34 -3.35
CA LEU A 257 11.93 3.06 -4.33
C LEU A 257 10.70 2.57 -3.58
N SER A 258 9.64 3.37 -3.58
CA SER A 258 8.47 3.11 -2.76
C SER A 258 7.58 1.99 -3.28
N ASN A 259 6.59 1.62 -2.46
CA ASN A 259 5.40 0.88 -2.86
C ASN A 259 4.56 1.69 -3.86
N GLY A 260 3.56 1.04 -4.46
CA GLY A 260 2.62 1.69 -5.36
C GLY A 260 1.69 0.71 -6.08
N PRO A 261 0.68 1.24 -6.80
CA PRO A 261 -0.33 0.46 -7.51
C PRO A 261 0.06 0.13 -8.94
N GLY A 262 -0.75 -0.74 -9.56
CA GLY A 262 -0.72 -1.00 -10.99
C GLY A 262 0.19 -2.15 -11.40
N ASP A 263 0.47 -2.20 -12.69
CA ASP A 263 1.32 -3.21 -13.32
C ASP A 263 2.74 -2.65 -13.51
N PRO A 264 3.77 -3.20 -12.87
CA PRO A 264 5.15 -2.73 -13.05
C PRO A 264 5.64 -2.80 -14.51
N ALA A 265 5.12 -3.72 -15.31
CA ALA A 265 5.44 -3.81 -16.73
C ALA A 265 4.91 -2.63 -17.57
N ALA A 266 3.97 -1.86 -17.03
CA ALA A 266 3.45 -0.64 -17.65
C ALA A 266 4.30 0.62 -17.37
N LEU A 267 5.46 0.47 -16.69
CA LEU A 267 6.32 1.56 -16.23
C LEU A 267 7.71 1.58 -16.92
N PRO A 268 7.85 1.34 -18.25
CA PRO A 268 9.17 1.18 -18.87
C PRO A 268 10.07 2.42 -18.74
N SER A 269 9.52 3.62 -18.83
CA SER A 269 10.30 4.87 -18.69
C SER A 269 10.87 5.05 -17.28
N ILE A 270 10.10 4.68 -16.24
CA ILE A 270 10.56 4.71 -14.85
C ILE A 270 11.66 3.66 -14.65
N VAL A 271 11.46 2.45 -15.15
CA VAL A 271 12.46 1.37 -15.08
C VAL A 271 13.77 1.79 -15.72
N ASP A 272 13.73 2.50 -16.86
CA ASP A 272 14.93 2.97 -17.56
C ASP A 272 15.70 4.03 -16.76
N GLU A 273 15.01 4.96 -16.07
CA GLU A 273 15.65 5.92 -15.17
C GLU A 273 16.25 5.22 -13.94
N ILE A 274 15.51 4.31 -13.31
CA ILE A 274 16.02 3.56 -12.15
C ILE A 274 17.24 2.71 -12.52
N ARG A 275 17.26 2.10 -13.71
CA ARG A 275 18.43 1.32 -14.19
C ARG A 275 19.71 2.15 -14.23
N LYS A 276 19.66 3.43 -14.64
CA LYS A 276 20.81 4.34 -14.65
C LYS A 276 21.36 4.59 -13.23
N LEU A 277 20.49 4.57 -12.23
CA LEU A 277 20.83 4.86 -10.83
C LEU A 277 21.43 3.67 -10.07
N THR A 278 21.25 2.43 -10.55
CA THR A 278 21.65 1.21 -9.80
C THR A 278 23.12 1.13 -9.44
N SER A 279 24.00 1.82 -10.18
CA SER A 279 25.46 1.87 -9.90
C SER A 279 25.90 3.18 -9.23
N ALA A 280 25.00 4.13 -9.04
CA ALA A 280 25.35 5.48 -8.59
C ALA A 280 25.29 5.65 -7.07
N ALA A 281 24.31 5.03 -6.41
CA ALA A 281 24.12 5.11 -4.96
C ALA A 281 23.52 3.81 -4.40
N PRO A 282 23.65 3.56 -3.08
CA PRO A 282 22.90 2.52 -2.41
C PRO A 282 21.40 2.66 -2.67
N MET A 283 20.71 1.53 -2.93
CA MET A 283 19.30 1.56 -3.28
C MET A 283 18.51 0.48 -2.55
N PHE A 284 17.36 0.88 -1.99
CA PHE A 284 16.39 -0.02 -1.37
C PHE A 284 15.02 0.14 -1.99
N GLY A 285 14.35 -0.98 -2.32
CA GLY A 285 13.01 -1.00 -2.90
C GLY A 285 12.01 -1.83 -2.09
N ILE A 286 10.81 -1.30 -1.89
CA ILE A 286 9.69 -1.99 -1.23
C ILE A 286 8.55 -2.19 -2.24
N CYS A 287 7.98 -3.39 -2.28
CA CYS A 287 6.78 -3.79 -3.03
C CYS A 287 6.90 -3.45 -4.53
N LEU A 288 6.28 -2.37 -5.03
CA LEU A 288 6.45 -1.94 -6.42
C LEU A 288 7.92 -1.59 -6.73
N GLY A 289 8.65 -0.98 -5.79
CA GLY A 289 10.08 -0.71 -5.93
C GLY A 289 10.91 -1.99 -6.13
N HIS A 290 10.57 -3.08 -5.45
CA HIS A 290 11.17 -4.39 -5.69
C HIS A 290 10.89 -4.90 -7.11
N GLN A 291 9.66 -4.74 -7.60
CA GLN A 291 9.28 -5.17 -8.96
C GLN A 291 9.97 -4.33 -10.04
N ILE A 292 10.08 -3.01 -9.83
CA ILE A 292 10.83 -2.10 -10.71
C ILE A 292 12.30 -2.50 -10.76
N LEU A 293 12.93 -2.83 -9.63
CA LEU A 293 14.32 -3.34 -9.60
C LEU A 293 14.43 -4.67 -10.32
N GLY A 294 13.45 -5.58 -10.19
CA GLY A 294 13.38 -6.79 -10.99
C GLY A 294 13.45 -6.50 -12.49
N HIS A 295 12.67 -5.53 -12.98
CA HIS A 295 12.73 -5.10 -14.38
C HIS A 295 14.03 -4.37 -14.74
N ALA A 296 14.57 -3.54 -13.84
CA ALA A 296 15.83 -2.83 -14.07
C ALA A 296 17.00 -3.81 -14.29
N PHE A 297 16.97 -4.97 -13.64
CA PHE A 297 17.93 -6.06 -13.81
C PHE A 297 17.56 -7.04 -14.95
N GLY A 298 16.63 -6.66 -15.83
CA GLY A 298 16.24 -7.45 -17.02
C GLY A 298 15.23 -8.56 -16.76
N GLY A 299 14.70 -8.66 -15.56
CA GLY A 299 13.67 -9.61 -15.19
C GLY A 299 12.28 -9.25 -15.69
N LYS A 300 11.31 -10.09 -15.38
CA LYS A 300 9.90 -9.96 -15.72
C LYS A 300 9.05 -10.10 -14.46
N THR A 301 7.83 -9.58 -14.53
CA THR A 301 6.79 -9.81 -13.53
C THR A 301 5.61 -10.55 -14.12
N PHE A 302 4.84 -11.18 -13.25
CA PHE A 302 3.60 -11.86 -13.63
C PHE A 302 2.49 -11.52 -12.63
N LYS A 303 1.24 -11.56 -13.10
CA LYS A 303 0.07 -11.34 -12.24
C LYS A 303 -0.21 -12.59 -11.42
N LEU A 304 -0.32 -12.42 -10.11
CA LEU A 304 -0.77 -13.46 -9.19
C LEU A 304 -2.28 -13.69 -9.36
N LYS A 305 -2.72 -14.91 -9.12
CA LYS A 305 -4.13 -15.29 -9.28
C LYS A 305 -5.09 -14.39 -8.50
N PHE A 306 -4.78 -14.10 -7.23
CA PHE A 306 -5.57 -13.21 -6.37
C PHE A 306 -4.71 -12.24 -5.54
N GLY A 307 -3.39 -12.27 -5.71
CA GLY A 307 -2.44 -11.43 -4.98
C GLY A 307 -2.21 -11.86 -3.54
N HIS A 308 -1.29 -11.14 -2.88
CA HIS A 308 -1.03 -11.26 -1.45
C HIS A 308 -1.46 -9.98 -0.75
N ARG A 309 -2.41 -10.07 0.20
CA ARG A 309 -2.90 -8.94 0.99
C ARG A 309 -3.26 -9.38 2.39
N GLY A 310 -2.61 -8.75 3.37
CA GLY A 310 -2.80 -9.04 4.79
C GLY A 310 -1.50 -9.11 5.56
N GLY A 311 -1.58 -9.13 6.89
CA GLY A 311 -0.45 -9.10 7.82
C GLY A 311 0.06 -10.47 8.28
N ASN A 312 -0.26 -11.56 7.58
CA ASN A 312 -0.04 -12.92 8.07
C ASN A 312 0.69 -13.84 7.08
N HIS A 313 1.55 -13.29 6.22
CA HIS A 313 2.29 -14.06 5.24
C HIS A 313 3.66 -14.50 5.79
N PRO A 314 3.98 -15.82 5.81
CA PRO A 314 5.27 -16.30 6.26
C PRO A 314 6.33 -16.13 5.17
N ILE A 315 7.39 -15.41 5.48
CA ILE A 315 8.52 -15.14 4.61
C ILE A 315 9.77 -15.79 5.16
N LYS A 316 10.45 -16.61 4.34
CA LYS A 316 11.72 -17.21 4.70
C LYS A 316 12.87 -16.34 4.21
N ASN A 317 13.69 -15.85 5.13
CA ASN A 317 14.97 -15.24 4.84
C ASN A 317 16.01 -16.34 4.58
N THR A 318 16.56 -16.40 3.36
CA THR A 318 17.50 -17.45 2.95
C THR A 318 18.87 -17.32 3.61
N ARG A 319 19.27 -16.10 3.99
CA ARG A 319 20.57 -15.81 4.58
C ARG A 319 20.66 -16.18 6.06
N THR A 320 19.56 -16.00 6.79
CA THR A 320 19.48 -16.30 8.23
C THR A 320 18.80 -17.62 8.51
N GLY A 321 18.04 -18.17 7.55
CA GLY A 321 17.18 -19.33 7.71
C GLY A 321 15.90 -19.05 8.51
N LYS A 322 15.72 -17.84 9.03
CA LYS A 322 14.55 -17.46 9.83
C LYS A 322 13.29 -17.33 8.98
N ILE A 323 12.15 -17.57 9.62
CA ILE A 323 10.83 -17.31 9.09
C ILE A 323 10.26 -16.13 9.86
N GLU A 324 9.79 -15.14 9.11
CA GLU A 324 9.18 -13.91 9.61
C GLU A 324 7.76 -13.82 9.10
N ILE A 325 6.85 -13.24 9.87
CA ILE A 325 5.49 -12.94 9.43
C ILE A 325 5.49 -11.50 8.94
N ALA A 326 5.07 -11.31 7.70
CA ALA A 326 5.14 -10.02 7.03
C ALA A 326 3.79 -9.60 6.45
N SER A 327 3.62 -8.28 6.33
CA SER A 327 2.49 -7.66 5.68
C SER A 327 2.72 -7.57 4.17
N HIS A 328 1.68 -7.79 3.39
CA HIS A 328 1.70 -7.74 1.93
C HIS A 328 0.50 -6.98 1.38
N ASN A 329 0.71 -6.28 0.27
CA ASN A 329 -0.33 -5.74 -0.58
C ASN A 329 0.15 -5.63 -2.02
N HIS A 330 0.12 -6.72 -2.77
CA HIS A 330 0.52 -6.72 -4.18
C HIS A 330 -0.23 -7.76 -5.02
N GLY A 331 -0.46 -7.45 -6.29
CA GLY A 331 -1.10 -8.32 -7.28
C GLY A 331 -0.13 -8.92 -8.30
N PHE A 332 1.12 -8.46 -8.31
CA PHE A 332 2.18 -8.94 -9.20
C PHE A 332 3.37 -9.43 -8.40
N ALA A 333 4.18 -10.29 -9.00
CA ALA A 333 5.42 -10.79 -8.41
C ALA A 333 6.52 -10.87 -9.48
N VAL A 334 7.77 -10.73 -9.07
CA VAL A 334 8.94 -10.92 -9.94
C VAL A 334 9.08 -12.42 -10.27
N ASP A 335 9.27 -12.74 -11.55
CA ASP A 335 9.59 -14.09 -11.99
C ASP A 335 11.09 -14.38 -11.77
N PRO A 336 11.46 -15.21 -10.80
CA PRO A 336 12.87 -15.50 -10.51
C PRO A 336 13.59 -16.16 -11.70
N ALA A 337 12.89 -16.95 -12.53
CA ALA A 337 13.48 -17.60 -13.69
C ALA A 337 13.90 -16.62 -14.79
N SER A 338 13.40 -15.39 -14.75
CA SER A 338 13.78 -14.33 -15.69
C SER A 338 15.04 -13.54 -15.29
N LEU A 339 15.54 -13.74 -14.08
CA LEU A 339 16.68 -13.02 -13.53
C LEU A 339 17.99 -13.82 -13.66
N ASN A 340 19.12 -13.11 -13.82
CA ASN A 340 20.46 -13.72 -13.86
C ASN A 340 20.96 -14.00 -12.43
N GLU A 341 20.95 -15.24 -11.99
CA GLU A 341 21.40 -15.64 -10.65
C GLU A 341 22.91 -15.42 -10.40
N THR A 342 23.72 -15.22 -11.45
CA THR A 342 25.14 -14.85 -11.26
C THR A 342 25.31 -13.41 -10.78
N GLU A 343 24.30 -12.56 -10.98
CA GLU A 343 24.29 -11.15 -10.58
C GLU A 343 23.32 -10.89 -9.44
N ILE A 344 22.20 -11.61 -9.37
CA ILE A 344 21.12 -11.42 -8.40
C ILE A 344 21.10 -12.60 -7.42
N GLU A 345 21.01 -12.30 -6.15
CA GLU A 345 20.75 -13.25 -5.07
C GLU A 345 19.30 -13.12 -4.59
N PHE A 346 18.60 -14.25 -4.52
CA PHE A 346 17.24 -14.32 -3.97
C PHE A 346 17.32 -14.47 -2.45
N THR A 347 16.91 -13.42 -1.74
CA THR A 347 17.11 -13.30 -0.30
C THR A 347 15.92 -13.74 0.53
N HIS A 348 14.70 -13.64 -0.03
CA HIS A 348 13.47 -13.97 0.68
C HIS A 348 12.48 -14.71 -0.23
N TRP A 349 11.73 -15.65 0.37
CA TRP A 349 10.70 -16.42 -0.31
C TRP A 349 9.42 -16.46 0.51
N ASN A 350 8.27 -16.24 -0.13
CA ASN A 350 6.99 -16.55 0.49
C ASN A 350 6.83 -18.08 0.60
N ILE A 351 6.54 -18.56 1.81
CA ILE A 351 6.47 -20.01 2.06
C ILE A 351 5.20 -20.63 1.48
N ASN A 352 4.10 -19.85 1.39
CA ASN A 352 2.80 -20.35 0.97
C ASN A 352 2.79 -20.81 -0.49
N ASP A 353 3.42 -20.06 -1.40
CA ASP A 353 3.34 -20.30 -2.84
C ASP A 353 4.69 -20.24 -3.58
N LYS A 354 5.79 -20.04 -2.83
CA LYS A 354 7.14 -19.99 -3.36
C LYS A 354 7.40 -18.82 -4.32
N THR A 355 6.66 -17.73 -4.18
CA THR A 355 6.98 -16.50 -4.91
C THR A 355 8.21 -15.81 -4.31
N LEU A 356 8.97 -15.13 -5.17
CA LEU A 356 10.14 -14.34 -4.74
C LEU A 356 9.66 -13.16 -3.89
N ALA A 357 10.24 -13.03 -2.69
CA ALA A 357 9.86 -12.01 -1.72
C ALA A 357 11.01 -11.05 -1.38
N GLY A 358 12.19 -11.22 -1.99
CA GLY A 358 13.30 -10.28 -1.83
C GLY A 358 14.50 -10.68 -2.68
N LEU A 359 15.21 -9.68 -3.15
CA LEU A 359 16.44 -9.84 -3.93
C LEU A 359 17.51 -8.83 -3.50
N ARG A 360 18.75 -9.13 -3.84
CA ARG A 360 19.85 -8.16 -3.81
C ARG A 360 20.77 -8.39 -4.99
N HIS A 361 21.42 -7.34 -5.46
CA HIS A 361 22.51 -7.47 -6.42
C HIS A 361 23.80 -7.91 -5.70
N ARG A 362 24.58 -8.85 -6.30
CA ARG A 362 25.76 -9.45 -5.65
C ARG A 362 26.94 -8.49 -5.52
N ARG A 363 27.04 -7.47 -6.37
CA ARG A 363 28.15 -6.50 -6.41
C ARG A 363 27.73 -5.06 -6.12
N LEU A 364 26.55 -4.65 -6.55
CA LEU A 364 26.02 -3.30 -6.31
C LEU A 364 25.30 -3.26 -4.96
N PRO A 365 25.30 -2.13 -4.25
CA PRO A 365 24.59 -1.97 -2.98
C PRO A 365 23.07 -1.76 -3.20
N VAL A 366 22.45 -2.68 -3.92
CA VAL A 366 21.03 -2.66 -4.27
C VAL A 366 20.32 -3.88 -3.70
N PHE A 367 19.25 -3.67 -2.97
CA PHE A 367 18.43 -4.73 -2.39
C PHE A 367 16.96 -4.32 -2.32
N SER A 368 16.09 -5.29 -2.20
CA SER A 368 14.64 -5.02 -2.13
C SER A 368 13.85 -6.15 -1.52
N VAL A 369 12.65 -5.82 -1.03
CA VAL A 369 11.67 -6.76 -0.50
C VAL A 369 10.30 -6.53 -1.13
N GLN A 370 9.57 -7.62 -1.36
CA GLN A 370 8.20 -7.57 -1.90
C GLN A 370 7.17 -7.23 -0.84
N TYR A 371 7.46 -7.54 0.41
CA TYR A 371 6.59 -7.29 1.55
C TYR A 371 6.82 -5.89 2.15
N HIS A 372 5.98 -5.51 3.09
CA HIS A 372 5.97 -4.21 3.75
C HIS A 372 6.55 -4.31 5.16
N PRO A 373 7.88 -4.10 5.36
CA PRO A 373 8.50 -4.16 6.68
C PRO A 373 8.09 -3.00 7.59
N GLU A 374 7.58 -1.92 7.00
CA GLU A 374 7.10 -0.74 7.71
C GLU A 374 5.69 -0.88 8.26
N ALA A 375 4.92 -1.88 7.82
CA ALA A 375 3.51 -1.98 8.15
C ALA A 375 3.29 -2.31 9.63
N GLY A 376 2.48 -1.50 10.29
CA GLY A 376 2.00 -1.69 11.64
C GLY A 376 0.47 -1.59 11.68
N PRO A 377 -0.28 -2.58 11.14
CA PRO A 377 -1.72 -2.49 11.06
C PRO A 377 -2.37 -2.40 12.43
N GLY A 378 -2.99 -1.25 12.76
CA GLY A 378 -3.79 -0.94 13.93
C GLY A 378 -3.04 -0.64 15.20
#